data_eef8fc5f81c4185306bc9d845600d854
#
_entry.id   eef8fc5f81c4185306bc9d845600d854
#
_cell.length_a   1.000
_cell.length_b   1.000
_cell.length_c   1.000
_cell.angle_alpha   90.00
_cell.angle_beta   90.00
_cell.angle_gamma   90.00
#
_symmetry.space_group_name_H-M   'P 1'
#
loop_
_entity.id
_entity.type
_entity.pdbx_description
1 polymer ?
#
loop_
_entity_poly.entity_id
_entity_poly.type
_entity_poly.pdbx_seq_one_letter_code
_entity_poly.pdbx_strand_id
1 'polypeptide(L)'
;MPTSPLLTASESTASTRLREGGAVVRKAKLPDAVNIFDLVNSLSGDGTLLRRSYAEICENVRDFAVAESESGVFLGCGALHLYGPHLAEVRSIVVKPEAKGQGAGGRLLRSLLEEAEEQKVTAVCLFTRIPDFFFHFGFRVVDRTTLPDKIYKDCQTCPRLYACDEVAMVRGPLPKIAVLGPSRIAQPELVKLQTGTVTPGS
;
A
#
# COMPACT_ATOMS: atom_id res chain seq x y z
N MET A 1 36.39 -27.56 38.47
CA MET A 1 36.11 -26.36 37.65
C MET A 1 35.13 -26.76 36.56
N PRO A 2 33.83 -26.36 36.61
CA PRO A 2 32.89 -26.67 35.56
C PRO A 2 32.86 -25.51 34.58
N THR A 3 33.00 -25.83 33.31
CA THR A 3 32.86 -24.97 32.14
C THR A 3 31.39 -24.67 31.88
N SER A 4 31.05 -23.41 31.83
CA SER A 4 29.74 -22.88 31.46
C SER A 4 29.48 -23.04 29.97
N PRO A 5 28.28 -23.44 29.54
CA PRO A 5 27.93 -23.40 28.13
C PRO A 5 27.36 -22.01 27.77
N LEU A 6 27.88 -21.47 26.67
CA LEU A 6 27.40 -20.26 26.00
C LEU A 6 25.97 -20.48 25.49
N LEU A 7 25.05 -19.67 25.96
CA LEU A 7 23.71 -19.53 25.41
C LEU A 7 23.78 -18.78 24.08
N THR A 8 23.52 -19.47 23.02
CA THR A 8 23.25 -18.86 21.72
C THR A 8 21.80 -18.40 21.69
N ALA A 9 21.58 -17.10 21.86
CA ALA A 9 20.30 -16.48 21.58
C ALA A 9 20.19 -16.20 20.09
N SER A 10 19.49 -17.07 19.37
CA SER A 10 18.94 -16.78 18.04
C SER A 10 17.44 -17.03 18.08
N GLU A 11 16.70 -16.14 18.69
CA GLU A 11 15.25 -16.10 18.46
C GLU A 11 14.96 -15.03 17.40
N SER A 12 14.91 -15.52 16.18
CA SER A 12 14.23 -14.93 15.05
C SER A 12 12.80 -14.55 15.47
N THR A 13 12.48 -13.26 15.38
CA THR A 13 11.13 -12.75 15.48
C THR A 13 10.23 -13.43 14.45
N ALA A 14 9.56 -14.48 14.88
CA ALA A 14 8.56 -15.17 14.08
C ALA A 14 7.35 -14.23 13.93
N SER A 15 7.13 -13.76 12.71
CA SER A 15 5.90 -13.11 12.27
C SER A 15 4.68 -13.84 12.85
N THR A 16 3.90 -13.15 13.68
CA THR A 16 2.67 -13.67 14.28
C THR A 16 1.69 -14.04 13.17
N ARG A 17 1.56 -15.33 12.89
CA ARG A 17 0.61 -15.86 11.92
C ARG A 17 -0.76 -15.92 12.58
N LEU A 18 -1.63 -14.98 12.22
CA LEU A 18 -3.03 -15.04 12.60
C LEU A 18 -3.73 -16.21 11.90
N ARG A 19 -4.01 -17.27 12.65
CA ARG A 19 -4.76 -18.44 12.20
C ARG A 19 -6.22 -18.29 12.60
N GLU A 20 -7.06 -17.90 11.66
CA GLU A 20 -8.50 -18.15 11.72
C GLU A 20 -8.96 -18.59 10.33
N GLY A 21 -9.29 -19.89 10.19
CA GLY A 21 -9.95 -20.50 9.01
C GLY A 21 -9.28 -20.27 7.66
N GLY A 22 -8.37 -21.13 7.25
CA GLY A 22 -8.08 -21.45 5.84
C GLY A 22 -7.21 -20.53 5.00
N ALA A 23 -6.94 -19.27 5.34
CA ALA A 23 -6.01 -18.42 4.57
C ALA A 23 -4.88 -17.89 5.45
N VAL A 24 -3.66 -17.87 4.92
CA VAL A 24 -2.47 -17.28 5.54
C VAL A 24 -2.11 -16.01 4.77
N VAL A 25 -1.81 -14.92 5.48
CA VAL A 25 -1.34 -13.68 4.86
C VAL A 25 0.15 -13.52 5.13
N ARG A 26 0.89 -13.11 4.11
CA ARG A 26 2.31 -12.79 4.19
C ARG A 26 2.67 -11.63 3.27
N LYS A 27 3.81 -11.01 3.50
CA LYS A 27 4.37 -10.03 2.54
C LYS A 27 4.66 -10.70 1.20
N ALA A 28 4.38 -9.97 0.14
CA ALA A 28 4.68 -10.41 -1.22
C ALA A 28 6.19 -10.44 -1.50
N LYS A 29 6.57 -11.31 -2.42
CA LYS A 29 7.92 -11.44 -2.96
C LYS A 29 7.86 -11.29 -4.49
N LEU A 30 9.00 -11.07 -5.15
CA LEU A 30 9.04 -10.94 -6.60
C LEU A 30 8.35 -12.08 -7.37
N PRO A 31 8.45 -13.37 -6.98
CA PRO A 31 7.71 -14.43 -7.64
C PRO A 31 6.19 -14.28 -7.59
N ASP A 32 5.64 -13.51 -6.63
CA ASP A 32 4.19 -13.27 -6.53
C ASP A 32 3.71 -12.23 -7.55
N ALA A 33 4.62 -11.46 -8.13
CA ALA A 33 4.28 -10.32 -9.00
C ALA A 33 3.41 -10.72 -10.20
N VAL A 34 3.58 -11.91 -10.75
CA VAL A 34 2.76 -12.43 -11.87
C VAL A 34 1.32 -12.62 -11.40
N ASN A 35 1.11 -13.33 -10.28
CA ASN A 35 -0.22 -13.57 -9.74
C ASN A 35 -0.94 -12.27 -9.33
N ILE A 36 -0.19 -11.31 -8.76
CA ILE A 36 -0.70 -9.98 -8.41
C ILE A 36 -1.12 -9.23 -9.67
N PHE A 37 -0.25 -9.22 -10.70
CA PHE A 37 -0.51 -8.57 -11.98
C PHE A 37 -1.77 -9.10 -12.64
N ASP A 38 -1.89 -10.41 -12.76
CA ASP A 38 -3.02 -11.08 -13.39
C ASP A 38 -4.33 -10.76 -12.65
N LEU A 39 -4.32 -10.88 -11.31
CA LEU A 39 -5.52 -10.66 -10.52
C LEU A 39 -5.96 -9.19 -10.50
N VAL A 40 -5.05 -8.24 -10.30
CA VAL A 40 -5.36 -6.79 -10.28
C VAL A 40 -5.89 -6.36 -11.65
N ASN A 41 -5.26 -6.80 -12.75
CA ASN A 41 -5.66 -6.39 -14.08
C ASN A 41 -6.88 -7.12 -14.62
N SER A 42 -7.23 -8.30 -14.10
CA SER A 42 -8.50 -8.96 -14.44
C SER A 42 -9.73 -8.13 -14.04
N LEU A 43 -9.60 -7.28 -13.01
CA LEU A 43 -10.65 -6.39 -12.51
C LEU A 43 -10.47 -4.92 -12.95
N SER A 44 -9.51 -4.64 -13.82
CA SER A 44 -9.30 -3.28 -14.33
C SER A 44 -10.17 -2.94 -15.53
N GLY A 45 -10.67 -3.96 -16.25
CA GLY A 45 -11.48 -3.78 -17.45
C GLY A 45 -12.84 -3.16 -17.19
N ASP A 46 -13.47 -3.49 -16.05
CA ASP A 46 -14.73 -2.88 -15.58
C ASP A 46 -14.51 -1.61 -14.74
N GLY A 47 -13.23 -1.21 -14.56
CA GLY A 47 -12.83 -0.05 -13.77
C GLY A 47 -12.94 -0.27 -12.26
N THR A 48 -13.02 -1.52 -11.78
CA THR A 48 -13.04 -1.83 -10.34
C THR A 48 -11.72 -1.52 -9.69
N LEU A 49 -10.61 -1.74 -10.39
CA LEU A 49 -9.26 -1.38 -9.96
C LEU A 49 -8.55 -0.55 -11.03
N LEU A 50 -7.62 0.30 -10.61
CA LEU A 50 -6.69 0.95 -11.53
C LEU A 50 -5.74 -0.10 -12.10
N ARG A 51 -5.55 -0.05 -13.41
CA ARG A 51 -4.59 -0.91 -14.10
C ARG A 51 -3.17 -0.62 -13.62
N ARG A 52 -2.39 -1.68 -13.42
CA ARG A 52 -0.99 -1.60 -13.03
C ARG A 52 -0.12 -2.33 -14.05
N SER A 53 1.02 -1.74 -14.41
CA SER A 53 2.00 -2.46 -15.22
C SER A 53 2.74 -3.51 -14.38
N TYR A 54 3.28 -4.54 -15.03
CA TYR A 54 4.09 -5.55 -14.34
C TYR A 54 5.34 -4.93 -13.68
N ALA A 55 5.98 -3.99 -14.37
CA ALA A 55 7.13 -3.26 -13.83
C ALA A 55 6.77 -2.50 -12.55
N GLU A 56 5.65 -1.77 -12.54
CA GLU A 56 5.17 -1.05 -11.36
C GLU A 56 4.90 -1.98 -10.17
N ILE A 57 4.35 -3.17 -10.41
CA ILE A 57 4.12 -4.15 -9.36
C ILE A 57 5.45 -4.68 -8.81
N CYS A 58 6.42 -4.97 -9.68
CA CYS A 58 7.76 -5.41 -9.25
C CYS A 58 8.48 -4.35 -8.42
N GLU A 59 8.45 -3.09 -8.86
CA GLU A 59 9.06 -1.96 -8.15
C GLU A 59 8.47 -1.76 -6.76
N ASN A 60 7.15 -1.96 -6.62
CA ASN A 60 6.40 -1.77 -5.39
C ASN A 60 6.03 -3.09 -4.69
N VAL A 61 6.70 -4.20 -5.00
CA VAL A 61 6.32 -5.52 -4.45
C VAL A 61 6.30 -5.56 -2.92
N ARG A 62 7.12 -4.75 -2.27
CA ARG A 62 7.20 -4.65 -0.81
C ARG A 62 5.96 -4.00 -0.17
N ASP A 63 5.21 -3.21 -0.93
CA ASP A 63 3.94 -2.63 -0.47
C ASP A 63 2.86 -3.72 -0.37
N PHE A 64 3.00 -4.81 -1.15
CA PHE A 64 1.99 -5.85 -1.24
C PHE A 64 2.07 -6.88 -0.13
N ALA A 65 0.89 -7.34 0.29
CA ALA A 65 0.66 -8.58 1.01
C ALA A 65 -0.15 -9.54 0.13
N VAL A 66 0.05 -10.83 0.29
CA VAL A 66 -0.67 -11.89 -0.41
C VAL A 66 -1.37 -12.81 0.59
N ALA A 67 -2.58 -13.24 0.24
CA ALA A 67 -3.30 -14.29 0.94
C ALA A 67 -3.13 -15.60 0.18
N GLU A 68 -2.83 -16.67 0.91
CA GLU A 68 -2.67 -18.03 0.40
C GLU A 68 -3.54 -19.00 1.20
N SER A 69 -3.96 -20.09 0.57
CA SER A 69 -4.52 -21.23 1.28
C SER A 69 -3.44 -21.91 2.14
N GLU A 70 -3.84 -22.82 3.02
CA GLU A 70 -2.89 -23.67 3.78
C GLU A 70 -1.97 -24.50 2.87
N SER A 71 -2.43 -24.81 1.67
CA SER A 71 -1.64 -25.52 0.64
C SER A 71 -0.76 -24.58 -0.21
N GLY A 72 -0.70 -23.28 0.09
CA GLY A 72 0.11 -22.29 -0.63
C GLY A 72 -0.51 -21.78 -1.94
N VAL A 73 -1.80 -22.03 -2.17
CA VAL A 73 -2.49 -21.50 -3.36
C VAL A 73 -2.80 -20.01 -3.16
N PHE A 74 -2.38 -19.17 -4.10
CA PHE A 74 -2.64 -17.73 -4.10
C PHE A 74 -4.15 -17.44 -4.18
N LEU A 75 -4.67 -16.71 -3.21
CA LEU A 75 -6.10 -16.38 -3.05
C LEU A 75 -6.41 -14.91 -3.31
N GLY A 76 -5.43 -14.03 -3.11
CA GLY A 76 -5.66 -12.60 -3.25
C GLY A 76 -4.45 -11.77 -2.84
N CYS A 77 -4.56 -10.45 -3.01
CA CYS A 77 -3.53 -9.50 -2.62
C CYS A 77 -4.13 -8.16 -2.16
N GLY A 78 -3.30 -7.33 -1.59
CA GLY A 78 -3.56 -5.94 -1.25
C GLY A 78 -2.26 -5.22 -1.00
N ALA A 79 -2.23 -3.90 -1.08
CA ALA A 79 -1.03 -3.12 -0.86
C ALA A 79 -1.27 -2.00 0.15
N LEU A 80 -0.25 -1.70 0.97
CA LEU A 80 -0.16 -0.52 1.81
C LEU A 80 0.86 0.44 1.20
N HIS A 81 0.38 1.55 0.68
CA HIS A 81 1.24 2.59 0.11
C HIS A 81 1.44 3.73 1.10
N LEU A 82 2.69 4.04 1.42
CA LEU A 82 3.03 5.08 2.38
C LEU A 82 3.21 6.42 1.67
N TYR A 83 2.42 7.44 2.06
CA TYR A 83 2.64 8.83 1.66
C TYR A 83 3.58 9.54 2.62
N GLY A 84 3.62 9.07 3.87
CA GLY A 84 4.46 9.60 4.93
C GLY A 84 3.95 9.16 6.31
N PRO A 85 4.50 9.69 7.41
CA PRO A 85 4.05 9.31 8.76
C PRO A 85 2.61 9.72 9.07
N HIS A 86 2.05 10.65 8.29
CA HIS A 86 0.69 11.19 8.48
C HIS A 86 -0.37 10.37 7.77
N LEU A 87 -0.03 9.66 6.69
CA LEU A 87 -0.99 8.98 5.83
C LEU A 87 -0.40 7.79 5.08
N ALA A 88 -1.14 6.70 5.06
CA ALA A 88 -0.95 5.58 4.14
C ALA A 88 -2.26 5.27 3.40
N GLU A 89 -2.17 4.54 2.31
CA GLU A 89 -3.31 4.08 1.52
C GLU A 89 -3.34 2.57 1.39
N VAL A 90 -4.48 1.96 1.73
CA VAL A 90 -4.79 0.60 1.31
C VAL A 90 -5.32 0.66 -0.12
N ARG A 91 -4.62 -0.03 -1.03
CA ARG A 91 -4.97 -0.05 -2.46
C ARG A 91 -4.81 -1.45 -3.06
N SER A 92 -5.39 -1.67 -4.24
CA SER A 92 -5.30 -2.94 -4.97
C SER A 92 -5.71 -4.16 -4.11
N ILE A 93 -6.64 -3.97 -3.15
CA ILE A 93 -7.13 -5.08 -2.33
C ILE A 93 -8.16 -5.88 -3.12
N VAL A 94 -7.84 -7.13 -3.34
CA VAL A 94 -8.65 -8.03 -4.17
C VAL A 94 -8.43 -9.48 -3.78
N VAL A 95 -9.50 -10.27 -3.85
CA VAL A 95 -9.46 -11.73 -3.70
C VAL A 95 -10.08 -12.38 -4.91
N LYS A 96 -9.57 -13.57 -5.26
CA LYS A 96 -10.12 -14.37 -6.34
C LYS A 96 -11.59 -14.69 -6.08
N PRO A 97 -12.44 -14.81 -7.14
CA PRO A 97 -13.86 -15.10 -6.97
C PRO A 97 -14.13 -16.33 -6.10
N GLU A 98 -13.37 -17.40 -6.27
CA GLU A 98 -13.48 -18.64 -5.51
C GLU A 98 -13.10 -18.52 -4.03
N ALA A 99 -12.34 -17.48 -3.66
CA ALA A 99 -11.93 -17.20 -2.27
C ALA A 99 -12.83 -16.16 -1.58
N LYS A 100 -13.84 -15.62 -2.27
CA LYS A 100 -14.80 -14.69 -1.68
C LYS A 100 -15.64 -15.38 -0.61
N GLY A 101 -15.98 -14.64 0.45
CA GLY A 101 -16.75 -15.18 1.58
C GLY A 101 -15.94 -16.04 2.55
N GLN A 102 -14.69 -16.37 2.27
CA GLN A 102 -13.82 -17.18 3.13
C GLN A 102 -12.91 -16.35 4.07
N GLY A 103 -13.18 -15.05 4.18
CA GLY A 103 -12.48 -14.16 5.10
C GLY A 103 -11.09 -13.69 4.63
N ALA A 104 -10.59 -14.09 3.44
CA ALA A 104 -9.28 -13.74 2.94
C ALA A 104 -9.09 -12.21 2.81
N GLY A 105 -10.10 -11.48 2.29
CA GLY A 105 -10.06 -10.02 2.17
C GLY A 105 -9.96 -9.31 3.53
N GLY A 106 -10.70 -9.80 4.52
CA GLY A 106 -10.63 -9.25 5.89
C GLY A 106 -9.27 -9.48 6.55
N ARG A 107 -8.63 -10.61 6.28
CA ARG A 107 -7.28 -10.91 6.79
C ARG A 107 -6.21 -10.06 6.11
N LEU A 108 -6.30 -9.90 4.79
CA LEU A 108 -5.43 -8.98 4.04
C LEU A 108 -5.52 -7.58 4.63
N LEU A 109 -6.76 -7.08 4.82
CA LEU A 109 -6.94 -5.73 5.37
C LEU A 109 -6.37 -5.59 6.77
N ARG A 110 -6.59 -6.57 7.67
CA ARG A 110 -6.01 -6.53 9.03
C ARG A 110 -4.48 -6.51 8.96
N SER A 111 -3.86 -7.37 8.17
CA SER A 111 -2.40 -7.40 8.01
C SER A 111 -1.83 -6.08 7.51
N LEU A 112 -2.50 -5.40 6.56
CA LEU A 112 -2.07 -4.09 6.08
C LEU A 112 -2.27 -2.99 7.14
N LEU A 113 -3.30 -3.10 7.97
CA LEU A 113 -3.52 -2.16 9.09
C LEU A 113 -2.52 -2.36 10.21
N GLU A 114 -2.16 -3.61 10.53
CA GLU A 114 -1.10 -3.95 11.47
C GLU A 114 0.25 -3.39 10.98
N GLU A 115 0.57 -3.55 9.70
CA GLU A 115 1.77 -2.94 9.10
C GLU A 115 1.76 -1.41 9.22
N ALA A 116 0.62 -0.76 8.99
CA ALA A 116 0.50 0.70 9.15
C ALA A 116 0.77 1.13 10.61
N GLU A 117 0.32 0.36 11.59
CA GLU A 117 0.57 0.58 13.01
C GLU A 117 2.05 0.37 13.37
N GLU A 118 2.69 -0.69 12.85
CA GLU A 118 4.13 -0.94 13.00
C GLU A 118 4.98 0.19 12.40
N GLN A 119 4.56 0.73 11.25
CA GLN A 119 5.19 1.90 10.61
C GLN A 119 4.85 3.22 11.30
N LYS A 120 4.02 3.20 12.35
CA LYS A 120 3.57 4.39 13.10
C LYS A 120 2.87 5.43 12.23
N VAL A 121 2.14 4.97 11.22
CA VAL A 121 1.32 5.83 10.38
C VAL A 121 0.10 6.31 11.16
N THR A 122 -0.17 7.61 11.11
CA THR A 122 -1.24 8.24 11.89
C THR A 122 -2.63 7.93 11.37
N ALA A 123 -2.79 7.87 10.04
CA ALA A 123 -4.07 7.59 9.38
C ALA A 123 -3.88 6.69 8.16
N VAL A 124 -4.89 5.86 7.89
CA VAL A 124 -4.96 5.02 6.69
C VAL A 124 -6.19 5.41 5.89
N CYS A 125 -6.02 5.70 4.61
CA CYS A 125 -7.11 5.99 3.68
C CYS A 125 -7.29 4.87 2.65
N LEU A 126 -8.42 4.93 1.96
CA LEU A 126 -8.71 4.13 0.78
C LEU A 126 -9.84 4.79 -0.04
N PHE A 127 -9.96 4.36 -1.30
CA PHE A 127 -11.07 4.70 -2.18
C PHE A 127 -11.75 3.40 -2.60
N THR A 128 -13.10 3.33 -2.49
CA THR A 128 -13.83 2.07 -2.66
C THR A 128 -15.24 2.27 -3.20
N ARG A 129 -15.77 1.24 -3.86
CA ARG A 129 -17.19 1.11 -4.23
C ARG A 129 -17.99 0.23 -3.25
N ILE A 130 -17.32 -0.38 -2.27
CA ILE A 130 -17.93 -1.25 -1.27
C ILE A 130 -17.66 -0.75 0.15
N PRO A 131 -18.12 0.46 0.52
CA PRO A 131 -17.80 1.09 1.81
C PRO A 131 -18.23 0.26 3.00
N ASP A 132 -19.33 -0.50 2.89
CA ASP A 132 -19.86 -1.33 3.98
C ASP A 132 -18.86 -2.34 4.52
N PHE A 133 -18.04 -2.92 3.64
CA PHE A 133 -16.98 -3.83 4.06
C PHE A 133 -15.98 -3.14 4.98
N PHE A 134 -15.60 -1.90 4.69
CA PHE A 134 -14.57 -1.17 5.42
C PHE A 134 -15.06 -0.52 6.72
N PHE A 135 -16.36 -0.25 6.87
CA PHE A 135 -16.93 0.21 8.14
C PHE A 135 -16.62 -0.74 9.30
N HIS A 136 -16.63 -2.05 9.06
CA HIS A 136 -16.31 -3.07 10.07
C HIS A 136 -14.85 -3.02 10.56
N PHE A 137 -13.98 -2.31 9.86
CA PHE A 137 -12.58 -2.10 10.20
C PHE A 137 -12.28 -0.70 10.74
N GLY A 138 -13.31 0.05 11.10
CA GLY A 138 -13.18 1.38 11.71
C GLY A 138 -12.90 2.51 10.72
N PHE A 139 -13.10 2.27 9.42
CA PHE A 139 -13.08 3.34 8.43
C PHE A 139 -14.38 4.15 8.47
N ARG A 140 -14.29 5.43 8.14
CA ARG A 140 -15.42 6.34 7.96
C ARG A 140 -15.30 7.08 6.64
N VAL A 141 -16.44 7.46 6.07
CA VAL A 141 -16.48 8.27 4.85
C VAL A 141 -15.97 9.67 5.13
N VAL A 142 -15.20 10.20 4.19
CA VAL A 142 -14.68 11.58 4.22
C VAL A 142 -14.84 12.22 2.84
N ASP A 143 -14.75 13.54 2.80
CA ASP A 143 -14.64 14.25 1.52
C ASP A 143 -13.26 13.93 0.92
N ARG A 144 -13.24 13.58 -0.38
CA ARG A 144 -11.99 13.25 -1.08
C ARG A 144 -10.98 14.38 -1.07
N THR A 145 -11.45 15.64 -1.05
CA THR A 145 -10.57 16.82 -1.00
C THR A 145 -9.73 16.89 0.28
N THR A 146 -10.10 16.13 1.31
CA THR A 146 -9.30 16.00 2.55
C THR A 146 -8.11 15.07 2.41
N LEU A 147 -7.94 14.40 1.27
CA LEU A 147 -6.88 13.44 0.98
C LEU A 147 -6.05 13.85 -0.26
N PRO A 148 -5.38 15.03 -0.23
CA PRO A 148 -4.68 15.58 -1.38
C PRO A 148 -3.56 14.68 -1.90
N ASP A 149 -2.83 13.97 -1.02
CA ASP A 149 -1.74 13.06 -1.42
C ASP A 149 -2.23 12.04 -2.46
N LYS A 150 -3.37 11.41 -2.20
CA LYS A 150 -4.00 10.46 -3.13
C LYS A 150 -4.44 11.13 -4.43
N ILE A 151 -5.09 12.30 -4.33
CA ILE A 151 -5.61 13.02 -5.50
C ILE A 151 -4.48 13.42 -6.42
N TYR A 152 -3.41 14.00 -5.89
CA TYR A 152 -2.27 14.47 -6.69
C TYR A 152 -1.47 13.31 -7.30
N LYS A 153 -1.42 12.16 -6.65
CA LYS A 153 -0.63 11.03 -7.15
C LYS A 153 -1.35 10.24 -8.22
N ASP A 154 -2.55 9.75 -7.92
CA ASP A 154 -3.21 8.74 -8.74
C ASP A 154 -4.44 9.28 -9.49
N CYS A 155 -5.22 10.19 -8.87
CA CYS A 155 -6.48 10.62 -9.46
C CYS A 155 -6.29 11.49 -10.70
N GLN A 156 -5.21 12.28 -10.79
CA GLN A 156 -4.97 13.15 -11.95
C GLN A 156 -4.79 12.36 -13.27
N THR A 157 -4.26 11.16 -13.18
CA THR A 157 -4.05 10.28 -14.34
C THR A 157 -5.13 9.22 -14.50
N CYS A 158 -6.13 9.22 -13.61
CA CYS A 158 -7.21 8.25 -13.63
C CYS A 158 -8.19 8.54 -14.78
N PRO A 159 -8.46 7.57 -15.67
CA PRO A 159 -9.41 7.76 -16.78
C PRO A 159 -10.83 8.05 -16.29
N ARG A 160 -11.14 7.76 -15.03
CA ARG A 160 -12.45 8.00 -14.41
C ARG A 160 -12.50 9.24 -13.52
N LEU A 161 -11.53 10.14 -13.59
CA LEU A 161 -11.46 11.33 -12.73
C LEU A 161 -12.79 12.11 -12.64
N TYR A 162 -13.44 12.31 -13.79
CA TYR A 162 -14.69 13.09 -13.89
C TYR A 162 -15.96 12.25 -13.69
N ALA A 163 -15.84 10.92 -13.62
CA ALA A 163 -16.93 9.97 -13.43
C ALA A 163 -16.61 8.99 -12.29
N CYS A 164 -15.83 9.43 -11.30
CA CYS A 164 -15.42 8.58 -10.20
C CYS A 164 -16.58 8.34 -9.24
N ASP A 165 -16.90 7.07 -9.04
CA ASP A 165 -17.97 6.56 -8.17
C ASP A 165 -17.41 5.93 -6.87
N GLU A 166 -16.11 6.06 -6.63
CA GLU A 166 -15.51 5.59 -5.40
C GLU A 166 -15.77 6.54 -4.24
N VAL A 167 -16.01 5.98 -3.07
CA VAL A 167 -16.15 6.67 -1.80
C VAL A 167 -14.78 6.74 -1.13
N ALA A 168 -14.36 7.94 -0.75
CA ALA A 168 -13.14 8.13 0.03
C ALA A 168 -13.40 7.81 1.49
N MET A 169 -12.56 6.99 2.09
CA MET A 169 -12.67 6.59 3.50
C MET A 169 -11.33 6.74 4.22
N VAL A 170 -11.40 6.98 5.53
CA VAL A 170 -10.21 7.08 6.39
C VAL A 170 -10.45 6.37 7.72
N ARG A 171 -9.40 5.72 8.23
CA ARG A 171 -9.26 5.24 9.60
C ARG A 171 -8.18 6.07 10.30
N GLY A 172 -8.44 6.54 11.49
CA GLY A 172 -7.57 7.47 12.21
C GLY A 172 -7.95 8.94 12.01
N PRO A 173 -7.19 9.88 12.59
CA PRO A 173 -7.42 11.31 12.43
C PRO A 173 -7.10 11.73 10.99
N LEU A 174 -7.90 12.64 10.44
CA LEU A 174 -7.55 13.27 9.17
C LEU A 174 -6.21 13.99 9.32
N PRO A 175 -5.31 13.84 8.33
CA PRO A 175 -4.09 14.62 8.33
C PRO A 175 -4.47 16.10 8.37
N LYS A 176 -3.85 16.85 9.29
CA LYS A 176 -3.95 18.29 9.25
C LYS A 176 -3.26 18.72 7.96
N ILE A 177 -4.04 19.06 6.96
CA ILE A 177 -3.53 19.73 5.78
C ILE A 177 -2.99 21.04 6.31
N ALA A 178 -1.67 21.15 6.44
CA ALA A 178 -1.08 22.47 6.44
C ALA A 178 -1.47 23.04 5.07
N VAL A 179 -2.49 23.87 5.03
CA VAL A 179 -2.68 24.80 3.93
C VAL A 179 -1.40 25.64 3.99
N LEU A 180 -0.36 25.14 3.34
CA LEU A 180 0.74 25.95 2.91
C LEU A 180 0.04 26.94 1.99
N GLY A 181 -0.37 28.08 2.57
CA GLY A 181 -0.66 29.25 1.78
C GLY A 181 0.49 29.39 0.78
N PRO A 182 0.38 30.09 -0.36
CA PRO A 182 1.40 30.07 -1.39
C PRO A 182 2.74 30.33 -0.73
N SER A 183 3.29 29.26 -0.15
CA SER A 183 4.64 29.28 0.40
C SER A 183 5.43 29.64 -0.82
N ARG A 184 6.09 30.75 -0.73
CA ARG A 184 7.25 31.02 -1.57
C ARG A 184 8.00 29.71 -1.57
N ILE A 185 7.75 28.87 -2.58
CA ILE A 185 8.66 27.82 -2.96
C ILE A 185 9.92 28.64 -3.24
N ALA A 186 10.82 28.66 -2.27
CA ALA A 186 12.16 29.14 -2.53
C ALA A 186 12.55 28.35 -3.76
N GLN A 187 12.63 29.05 -4.91
CA GLN A 187 13.06 28.40 -6.14
C GLN A 187 14.36 27.71 -5.75
N PRO A 188 14.47 26.37 -5.92
CA PRO A 188 15.73 25.74 -5.68
C PRO A 188 16.71 26.51 -6.53
N GLU A 189 17.68 27.17 -5.90
CA GLU A 189 18.77 27.80 -6.64
C GLU A 189 19.32 26.70 -7.52
N LEU A 190 19.14 26.87 -8.83
CA LEU A 190 19.76 26.01 -9.81
C LEU A 190 21.24 26.08 -9.52
N VAL A 191 21.77 25.01 -8.94
CA VAL A 191 23.21 24.85 -8.78
C VAL A 191 23.79 24.97 -10.18
N LYS A 192 24.33 26.13 -10.53
CA LYS A 192 25.04 26.31 -11.76
C LYS A 192 26.25 25.38 -11.70
N LEU A 193 26.15 24.25 -12.37
CA LEU A 193 27.33 23.44 -12.68
C LEU A 193 28.27 24.35 -13.42
N GLN A 194 29.33 24.80 -12.77
CA GLN A 194 30.42 25.47 -13.43
C GLN A 194 31.05 24.48 -14.40
N THR A 195 30.69 24.59 -15.66
CA THR A 195 31.45 23.94 -16.72
C THR A 195 32.85 24.54 -16.71
N GLY A 196 33.79 23.79 -16.12
CA GLY A 196 35.21 24.18 -16.19
C GLY A 196 35.59 24.28 -17.65
N THR A 197 36.01 25.48 -18.07
CA THR A 197 36.64 25.70 -19.35
C THR A 197 37.97 24.95 -19.39
N VAL A 198 37.98 23.86 -20.17
CA VAL A 198 39.25 23.21 -20.54
C VAL A 198 39.95 24.12 -21.50
N THR A 199 41.00 24.82 -21.05
CA THR A 199 41.94 25.54 -21.94
C THR A 199 42.76 24.50 -22.67
N PRO A 200 42.79 24.51 -24.03
CA PRO A 200 43.73 23.67 -24.77
C PRO A 200 45.14 24.21 -24.55
N GLY A 201 46.00 23.35 -24.01
CA GLY A 201 47.44 23.64 -23.86
C GLY A 201 48.14 23.76 -25.21
N SER A 202 49.01 24.73 -25.29
CA SER A 202 49.93 25.00 -26.37
C SER A 202 50.96 23.90 -26.49
#